data_1470c76223f42e21ad94f350722b12dd
#
_entry.id   1470c76223f42e21ad94f350722b12dd
#
_cell.length_a   1.000
_cell.length_b   1.000
_cell.length_c   1.000
_cell.angle_alpha   90.00
_cell.angle_beta   90.00
_cell.angle_gamma   90.00
#
_symmetry.space_group_name_H-M   'P 1'
#
loop_
_entity.id
_entity.type
_entity.pdbx_description
1 polymer ?
#
loop_
_entity_poly.entity_id
_entity_poly.type
_entity_poly.pdbx_seq_one_letter_code
_entity_poly.pdbx_strand_id
1 'polypeptide(L)'
;MKILIAADGSAYTKRMLAYIAAHDEWLGASHEYTVIHGVLEVPHRAAAFAGQKMVREFYESDAEIVFRPIRAFFEQQGITAKYVHTVGHVAESIAELARDGNFDLIVMGSRGHGDIANLVLGSVATKVLAKSNVPVLLIR
;
A
#
# COMPACT_ATOMS: atom_id res chain seq x y z
N MET A 1 -15.36 1.66 -9.63
CA MET A 1 -15.09 1.58 -8.17
C MET A 1 -13.89 2.47 -7.83
N LYS A 2 -13.83 2.90 -6.58
CA LYS A 2 -12.62 3.46 -5.99
C LYS A 2 -11.88 2.35 -5.26
N ILE A 3 -10.67 2.05 -5.69
CA ILE A 3 -9.87 0.95 -5.19
C ILE A 3 -8.60 1.47 -4.50
N LEU A 4 -8.42 1.07 -3.24
CA LEU A 4 -7.22 1.38 -2.47
C LEU A 4 -6.28 0.16 -2.49
N ILE A 5 -5.07 0.38 -2.96
CA ILE A 5 -4.04 -0.66 -3.03
C ILE A 5 -3.01 -0.39 -1.93
N ALA A 6 -2.87 -1.32 -1.01
CA ALA A 6 -1.83 -1.27 0.02
C ALA A 6 -0.61 -2.08 -0.44
N ALA A 7 0.52 -1.42 -0.57
CA ALA A 7 1.73 -1.99 -1.13
C ALA A 7 2.94 -1.72 -0.22
N ASP A 8 3.82 -2.69 -0.10
CA ASP A 8 5.05 -2.58 0.69
C ASP A 8 6.33 -2.91 -0.11
N GLY A 9 6.18 -3.20 -1.41
CA GLY A 9 7.29 -3.57 -2.28
C GLY A 9 7.77 -5.01 -2.13
N SER A 10 7.12 -5.82 -1.30
CA SER A 10 7.44 -7.23 -1.13
C SER A 10 7.06 -8.09 -2.35
N ALA A 11 7.38 -9.39 -2.29
CA ALA A 11 6.92 -10.36 -3.29
C ALA A 11 5.39 -10.41 -3.40
N TYR A 12 4.68 -10.12 -2.32
CA TYR A 12 3.21 -10.07 -2.32
C TYR A 12 2.67 -8.87 -3.07
N THR A 13 3.34 -7.72 -3.03
CA THR A 13 3.03 -6.58 -3.91
C THR A 13 3.13 -6.99 -5.37
N LYS A 14 4.19 -7.69 -5.76
CA LYS A 14 4.37 -8.17 -7.14
C LYS A 14 3.27 -9.15 -7.56
N ARG A 15 2.90 -10.07 -6.68
CA ARG A 15 1.79 -11.01 -6.93
C ARG A 15 0.46 -10.29 -7.09
N MET A 16 0.22 -9.28 -6.27
CA MET A 16 -0.97 -8.44 -6.34
C MET A 16 -1.06 -7.70 -7.67
N LEU A 17 0.03 -7.08 -8.13
CA LEU A 17 0.07 -6.42 -9.43
C LEU A 17 -0.19 -7.40 -10.58
N ALA A 18 0.42 -8.57 -10.53
CA ALA A 18 0.20 -9.63 -11.51
C ALA A 18 -1.26 -10.09 -11.52
N TYR A 19 -1.88 -10.20 -10.35
CA TYR A 19 -3.30 -10.54 -10.22
C TYR A 19 -4.18 -9.47 -10.87
N ILE A 20 -3.94 -8.20 -10.61
CA ILE A 20 -4.68 -7.08 -11.19
C ILE A 20 -4.57 -7.12 -12.72
N ALA A 21 -3.37 -7.31 -13.26
CA ALA A 21 -3.15 -7.39 -14.70
C ALA A 21 -3.83 -8.59 -15.35
N ALA A 22 -3.89 -9.72 -14.63
CA ALA A 22 -4.51 -10.95 -15.15
C ALA A 22 -6.05 -10.92 -15.09
N HIS A 23 -6.64 -9.96 -14.38
CA HIS A 23 -8.08 -9.86 -14.17
C HIS A 23 -8.61 -8.49 -14.56
N ASP A 24 -8.20 -8.00 -15.71
CA ASP A 24 -8.58 -6.68 -16.24
C ASP A 24 -10.08 -6.53 -16.51
N GLU A 25 -10.79 -7.65 -16.64
CA GLU A 25 -12.24 -7.68 -16.82
C GLU A 25 -13.00 -7.06 -15.64
N TRP A 26 -12.42 -7.07 -14.42
CA TRP A 26 -13.04 -6.46 -13.24
C TRP A 26 -12.11 -5.58 -12.41
N LEU A 27 -10.79 -5.66 -12.63
CA LEU A 27 -9.78 -4.81 -11.99
C LEU A 27 -9.00 -3.97 -13.02
N GLY A 28 -9.62 -3.63 -14.12
CA GLY A 28 -8.99 -2.89 -15.21
C GLY A 28 -8.90 -1.38 -15.01
N ALA A 29 -8.60 -0.69 -16.09
CA ALA A 29 -8.29 0.74 -16.09
C ALA A 29 -9.49 1.66 -15.86
N SER A 30 -10.71 1.14 -15.83
CA SER A 30 -11.94 1.93 -15.65
C SER A 30 -12.18 2.41 -14.20
N HIS A 31 -11.38 1.95 -13.25
CA HIS A 31 -11.51 2.29 -11.83
C HIS A 31 -10.58 3.42 -11.42
N GLU A 32 -10.91 4.07 -10.30
CA GLU A 32 -10.02 5.04 -9.65
C GLU A 32 -9.12 4.29 -8.66
N TYR A 33 -7.81 4.35 -8.89
CA TYR A 33 -6.84 3.69 -8.03
C TYR A 33 -6.06 4.69 -7.19
N THR A 34 -5.86 4.34 -5.93
CA THR A 34 -4.91 4.99 -5.03
C THR A 34 -4.01 3.93 -4.42
N VAL A 35 -2.71 4.15 -4.45
CA VAL A 35 -1.72 3.27 -3.83
C VAL A 35 -1.23 3.91 -2.55
N ILE A 36 -1.31 3.19 -1.44
CA ILE A 36 -0.78 3.62 -0.14
C ILE A 36 0.40 2.74 0.28
N HIS A 37 1.44 3.36 0.78
CA HIS A 37 2.60 2.72 1.37
C HIS A 37 2.92 3.34 2.73
N GLY A 38 3.23 2.51 3.73
CA GLY A 38 3.68 2.95 5.04
C GLY A 38 5.19 2.91 5.13
N VAL A 39 5.82 4.07 5.38
CA VAL A 39 7.25 4.16 5.67
C VAL A 39 7.49 4.01 7.18
N LEU A 40 8.64 3.45 7.54
CA LEU A 40 9.03 3.36 8.95
C LEU A 40 9.38 4.73 9.49
N GLU A 41 8.88 5.04 10.69
CA GLU A 41 9.17 6.30 11.35
C GLU A 41 10.65 6.38 11.73
N VAL A 42 11.27 7.51 11.41
CA VAL A 42 12.64 7.82 11.84
C VAL A 42 12.64 8.03 13.36
N PRO A 43 13.60 7.46 14.11
CA PRO A 43 13.68 7.68 15.56
C PRO A 43 13.73 9.16 15.91
N HIS A 44 13.07 9.56 17.01
CA HIS A 44 12.96 10.96 17.40
C HIS A 44 14.31 11.69 17.54
N ARG A 45 15.33 11.01 18.05
CA ARG A 45 16.68 11.55 18.16
C ARG A 45 17.29 11.88 16.79
N ALA A 46 17.16 10.95 15.86
CA ALA A 46 17.65 11.15 14.49
C ALA A 46 16.87 12.25 13.78
N ALA A 47 15.55 12.29 13.95
CA ALA A 47 14.69 13.32 13.39
C ALA A 47 15.02 14.71 13.93
N ALA A 48 15.23 14.83 15.24
CA ALA A 48 15.60 16.10 15.87
C ALA A 48 16.97 16.60 15.39
N PHE A 49 17.91 15.69 15.16
CA PHE A 49 19.25 16.03 14.66
C PHE A 49 19.23 16.44 13.18
N ALA A 50 18.50 15.71 12.34
CA ALA A 50 18.46 15.95 10.91
C ALA A 50 17.62 17.18 10.50
N GLY A 51 16.56 17.49 11.26
CA GLY A 51 15.60 18.56 10.95
C GLY A 51 14.43 18.11 10.10
N GLN A 52 13.35 18.86 10.14
CA GLN A 52 12.06 18.49 9.48
C GLN A 52 12.17 18.32 7.98
N LYS A 53 12.90 19.19 7.30
CA LYS A 53 13.04 19.15 5.84
C LYS A 53 13.72 17.85 5.38
N MET A 54 14.83 17.50 6.04
CA MET A 54 15.59 16.29 5.71
C MET A 54 14.79 15.03 5.99
N VAL A 55 14.05 14.98 7.10
CA VAL A 55 13.18 13.86 7.45
C VAL A 55 12.06 13.69 6.43
N ARG A 56 11.42 14.77 6.01
CA ARG A 56 10.38 14.75 4.98
C ARG A 56 10.91 14.22 3.65
N GLU A 57 12.04 14.74 3.20
CA GLU A 57 12.69 14.27 1.97
C GLU A 57 13.07 12.80 2.05
N PHE A 58 13.50 12.34 3.21
CA PHE A 58 13.79 10.92 3.44
C PHE A 58 12.53 10.05 3.29
N TYR A 59 11.42 10.45 3.90
CA TYR A 59 10.16 9.71 3.77
C TYR A 59 9.66 9.67 2.34
N GLU A 60 9.73 10.78 1.62
CA GLU A 60 9.34 10.85 0.21
C GLU A 60 10.22 9.94 -0.65
N SER A 61 11.53 9.95 -0.44
CA SER A 61 12.48 9.09 -1.15
C SER A 61 12.25 7.62 -0.86
N ASP A 62 12.01 7.27 0.40
CA ASP A 62 11.76 5.89 0.82
C ASP A 62 10.48 5.35 0.20
N ALA A 63 9.44 6.15 0.18
CA ALA A 63 8.17 5.80 -0.48
C ALA A 63 8.34 5.61 -1.99
N GLU A 64 9.13 6.46 -2.66
CA GLU A 64 9.38 6.35 -4.11
C GLU A 64 10.07 5.05 -4.51
N ILE A 65 10.88 4.46 -3.65
CA ILE A 65 11.48 3.15 -3.91
C ILE A 65 10.39 2.09 -4.15
N VAL A 66 9.30 2.16 -3.40
CA VAL A 66 8.15 1.26 -3.55
C VAL A 66 7.24 1.70 -4.70
N PHE A 67 6.95 2.98 -4.83
CA PHE A 67 6.00 3.50 -5.82
C PHE A 67 6.51 3.43 -7.26
N ARG A 68 7.78 3.63 -7.50
CA ARG A 68 8.34 3.69 -8.87
C ARG A 68 8.07 2.44 -9.69
N PRO A 69 8.35 1.22 -9.20
CA PRO A 69 8.03 0.00 -9.96
C PRO A 69 6.52 -0.20 -10.16
N ILE A 70 5.71 0.18 -9.19
CA ILE A 70 4.24 0.08 -9.28
C ILE A 70 3.71 1.04 -10.34
N ARG A 71 4.18 2.27 -10.33
CA ARG A 71 3.80 3.29 -11.32
C ARG A 71 4.15 2.83 -12.74
N ALA A 72 5.37 2.34 -12.95
CA ALA A 72 5.81 1.82 -14.23
C ALA A 72 4.93 0.67 -14.71
N PHE A 73 4.60 -0.26 -13.81
CA PHE A 73 3.73 -1.39 -14.11
C PHE A 73 2.32 -0.93 -14.49
N PHE A 74 1.72 -0.04 -13.72
CA PHE A 74 0.38 0.48 -13.99
C PHE A 74 0.32 1.26 -15.31
N GLU A 75 1.34 2.05 -15.62
CA GLU A 75 1.43 2.74 -16.92
C GLU A 75 1.39 1.75 -18.08
N GLN A 76 2.09 0.62 -17.98
CA GLN A 76 2.03 -0.43 -19.00
C GLN A 76 0.65 -1.06 -19.13
N GLN A 77 -0.12 -1.10 -18.04
CA GLN A 77 -1.49 -1.62 -18.02
C GLN A 77 -2.55 -0.56 -18.36
N GLY A 78 -2.14 0.66 -18.65
CA GLY A 78 -3.07 1.77 -18.90
C GLY A 78 -3.82 2.24 -17.65
N ILE A 79 -3.33 1.91 -16.47
CA ILE A 79 -3.92 2.29 -15.18
C ILE A 79 -3.26 3.57 -14.67
N THR A 80 -4.10 4.57 -14.35
CA THR A 80 -3.66 5.79 -13.66
C THR A 80 -4.00 5.68 -12.18
N ALA A 81 -3.03 5.96 -11.31
CA ALA A 81 -3.22 5.89 -9.87
C ALA A 81 -2.66 7.13 -9.16
N LYS A 82 -3.24 7.42 -7.99
CA LYS A 82 -2.68 8.36 -7.02
C LYS A 82 -1.77 7.59 -6.07
N TYR A 83 -0.75 8.25 -5.53
CA TYR A 83 0.24 7.63 -4.64
C TYR A 83 0.32 8.42 -3.35
N VAL A 84 0.11 7.74 -2.24
CA VAL A 84 0.08 8.33 -0.89
C VAL A 84 0.98 7.52 0.03
N HIS A 85 1.86 8.16 0.76
CA HIS A 85 2.61 7.49 1.83
C HIS A 85 2.12 7.95 3.20
N THR A 86 2.27 7.08 4.19
CA THR A 86 2.02 7.34 5.59
C THR A 86 3.25 6.98 6.42
N VAL A 87 3.39 7.58 7.57
CA VAL A 87 4.53 7.35 8.47
C VAL A 87 4.06 6.61 9.71
N GLY A 88 4.57 5.39 9.94
CA GLY A 88 4.14 4.54 11.04
C GLY A 88 2.66 4.14 10.93
N HIS A 89 2.16 3.34 11.86
CA HIS A 89 0.73 2.97 12.00
C HIS A 89 0.00 2.70 10.67
N VAL A 90 0.62 1.93 9.78
CA VAL A 90 0.15 1.76 8.40
C VAL A 90 -1.25 1.15 8.33
N ALA A 91 -1.57 0.17 9.18
CA ALA A 91 -2.88 -0.49 9.16
C ALA A 91 -4.02 0.48 9.51
N GLU A 92 -3.82 1.33 10.50
CA GLU A 92 -4.74 2.40 10.87
C GLU A 92 -4.92 3.39 9.73
N SER A 93 -3.83 3.82 9.11
CA SER A 93 -3.85 4.75 7.98
C SER A 93 -4.60 4.18 6.77
N ILE A 94 -4.41 2.90 6.48
CA ILE A 94 -5.15 2.22 5.40
C ILE A 94 -6.65 2.23 5.70
N ALA A 95 -7.04 1.83 6.91
CA ALA A 95 -8.44 1.76 7.31
C ALA A 95 -9.12 3.15 7.31
N GLU A 96 -8.42 4.17 7.81
CA GLU A 96 -8.91 5.55 7.83
C GLU A 96 -9.06 6.12 6.42
N LEU A 97 -8.06 5.96 5.57
CA LEU A 97 -8.11 6.45 4.20
C LEU A 97 -9.24 5.76 3.41
N ALA A 98 -9.40 4.45 3.59
CA ALA A 98 -10.45 3.69 2.93
C ALA A 98 -11.85 4.17 3.32
N ARG A 99 -12.06 4.46 4.60
CA ARG A 99 -13.32 4.99 5.13
C ARG A 99 -13.55 6.42 4.67
N ASP A 100 -12.61 7.31 4.94
CA ASP A 100 -12.76 8.76 4.73
C ASP A 100 -12.77 9.12 3.25
N GLY A 101 -12.07 8.35 2.42
CA GLY A 101 -12.06 8.49 0.97
C GLY A 101 -13.20 7.79 0.25
N ASN A 102 -14.10 7.10 0.97
CA ASN A 102 -15.21 6.33 0.42
C ASN A 102 -14.74 5.30 -0.62
N PHE A 103 -13.69 4.56 -0.31
CA PHE A 103 -13.22 3.48 -1.17
C PHE A 103 -14.17 2.29 -1.13
N ASP A 104 -14.32 1.63 -2.26
CA ASP A 104 -15.20 0.46 -2.43
C ASP A 104 -14.50 -0.85 -2.12
N LEU A 105 -13.18 -0.88 -2.27
CA LEU A 105 -12.38 -2.08 -2.14
C LEU A 105 -10.95 -1.73 -1.70
N ILE A 106 -10.41 -2.52 -0.78
CA ILE A 106 -8.98 -2.53 -0.46
C ILE A 106 -8.39 -3.79 -1.09
N VAL A 107 -7.30 -3.65 -1.84
CA VAL A 107 -6.52 -4.77 -2.38
C VAL A 107 -5.15 -4.76 -1.74
N MET A 108 -4.73 -5.87 -1.17
CA MET A 108 -3.43 -5.99 -0.52
C MET A 108 -2.92 -7.42 -0.54
N GLY A 109 -1.62 -7.57 -0.36
CA GLY A 109 -1.02 -8.87 -0.14
C GLY A 109 -1.46 -9.46 1.20
N SER A 110 -1.61 -10.77 1.27
CA SER A 110 -1.94 -11.45 2.53
C SER A 110 -0.81 -11.39 3.56
N ARG A 111 0.43 -11.17 3.09
CA ARG A 111 1.65 -11.00 3.90
C ARG A 111 2.51 -9.88 3.31
N GLY A 112 3.57 -9.51 4.03
CA GLY A 112 4.54 -8.51 3.60
C GLY A 112 5.97 -9.05 3.60
N HIS A 113 6.93 -8.22 4.01
CA HIS A 113 8.35 -8.57 4.04
C HIS A 113 8.74 -9.62 5.11
N GLY A 114 7.91 -9.84 6.12
CA GLY A 114 8.20 -10.84 7.15
C GLY A 114 8.13 -12.26 6.60
N ASP A 115 9.19 -13.03 6.80
CA ASP A 115 9.27 -14.42 6.35
C ASP A 115 9.01 -15.38 7.53
N ILE A 116 7.73 -15.52 7.87
CA ILE A 116 7.30 -16.49 8.88
C ILE A 116 6.57 -17.61 8.15
N ALA A 117 7.22 -18.74 8.01
CA ALA A 117 6.81 -19.88 7.18
C ALA A 117 5.40 -20.40 7.46
N ASN A 118 4.90 -20.28 8.70
CA ASN A 118 3.60 -20.80 9.12
C ASN A 118 2.51 -19.73 9.25
N LEU A 119 2.79 -18.49 8.85
CA LEU A 119 1.85 -17.40 8.97
C LEU A 119 0.93 -17.37 7.73
N VAL A 120 -0.35 -17.53 7.94
CA VAL A 120 -1.35 -17.45 6.86
C VAL A 120 -1.62 -15.99 6.51
N LEU A 121 -1.61 -15.11 7.50
CA LEU A 121 -1.97 -13.71 7.35
C LEU A 121 -0.96 -12.81 8.07
N GLY A 122 -0.49 -11.78 7.38
CA GLY A 122 0.47 -10.81 7.92
C GLY A 122 -0.16 -9.87 8.96
N SER A 123 0.70 -9.20 9.74
CA SER A 123 0.26 -8.31 10.82
C SER A 123 -0.55 -7.12 10.30
N VAL A 124 -0.15 -6.51 9.20
CA VAL A 124 -0.88 -5.37 8.61
C VAL A 124 -2.24 -5.82 8.09
N ALA A 125 -2.29 -6.94 7.35
CA ALA A 125 -3.53 -7.48 6.82
C ALA A 125 -4.52 -7.83 7.96
N THR A 126 -4.03 -8.46 9.03
CA THR A 126 -4.84 -8.78 10.21
C THR A 126 -5.45 -7.53 10.84
N LYS A 127 -4.65 -6.48 11.01
CA LYS A 127 -5.11 -5.22 11.62
C LYS A 127 -6.07 -4.46 10.70
N VAL A 128 -5.84 -4.46 9.39
CA VAL A 128 -6.75 -3.84 8.42
C VAL A 128 -8.12 -4.51 8.47
N LEU A 129 -8.15 -5.85 8.46
CA LEU A 129 -9.39 -6.60 8.58
C LEU A 129 -10.15 -6.30 9.88
N ALA A 130 -9.42 -6.10 10.98
CA ALA A 130 -10.02 -5.78 12.27
C ALA A 130 -10.58 -4.36 12.34
N LYS A 131 -9.99 -3.41 11.61
CA LYS A 131 -10.27 -1.97 11.72
C LYS A 131 -11.14 -1.41 10.60
N SER A 132 -11.19 -2.07 9.45
CA SER A 132 -11.91 -1.57 8.27
C SER A 132 -13.23 -2.30 8.06
N ASN A 133 -14.25 -1.53 7.65
CA ASN A 133 -15.53 -2.07 7.17
C ASN A 133 -15.58 -2.14 5.63
N VAL A 134 -14.55 -1.64 4.95
CA VAL A 134 -14.45 -1.74 3.49
C VAL A 134 -14.03 -3.16 3.12
N PRO A 135 -14.64 -3.77 2.09
CA PRO A 135 -14.22 -5.08 1.60
C PRO A 135 -12.74 -5.15 1.29
N VAL A 136 -12.11 -6.26 1.62
CA VAL A 136 -10.67 -6.47 1.40
C VAL A 136 -10.44 -7.69 0.53
N LEU A 137 -9.74 -7.50 -0.57
CA LEU A 137 -9.24 -8.58 -1.41
C LEU A 137 -7.78 -8.87 -1.01
N LEU A 138 -7.54 -10.06 -0.51
CA LEU A 138 -6.21 -10.51 -0.10
C LEU A 138 -5.59 -11.40 -1.17
N ILE A 139 -4.42 -11.00 -1.65
CA ILE A 139 -3.66 -11.80 -2.64
C ILE A 139 -2.55 -12.58 -1.90
N ARG A 140 -2.59 -13.88 -2.09
CA ARG A 140 -1.66 -14.82 -1.44
C ARG A 140 -0.37 -14.97 -2.24
#